data_f89c59f36a0eac8252eeb4440bf5e81c
#
_entry.id   f89c59f36a0eac8252eeb4440bf5e81c
#
_cell.length_a   1.000
_cell.length_b   1.000
_cell.length_c   1.000
_cell.angle_alpha   90.00
_cell.angle_beta   90.00
_cell.angle_gamma   90.00
#
_symmetry.space_group_name_H-M   'P 1'
#
loop_
_entity.id
_entity.type
_entity.pdbx_description
1 polymer ?
#
loop_
_entity_poly.entity_id
_entity_poly.type
_entity_poly.pdbx_seq_one_letter_code
_entity_poly.pdbx_strand_id
1 'polypeptide(L)'
;MKPTKVREGIKKNLSSIQGLRSYDIMPDLPQPPCAVIGQLDFTFDLNNSRGLDQANLDVYVLVQRFSERTAQDNLDKYLTGSGDYSIKAAIESDLTLGGACNTLRVTSAESGTYLAGDVEYLSYRYRLTVWGQGE
;
A
#
# COMPACT_ATOMS: atom_id res chain seq x y z
N MET A 1 6.19 -15.34 -8.30
CA MET A 1 6.05 -14.03 -7.59
C MET A 1 6.31 -14.26 -6.11
N LYS A 2 7.26 -13.54 -5.54
CA LYS A 2 7.67 -13.71 -4.13
C LYS A 2 7.05 -12.62 -3.28
N PRO A 3 6.29 -12.95 -2.21
CA PRO A 3 5.62 -11.95 -1.39
C PRO A 3 6.58 -10.90 -0.80
N THR A 4 7.74 -11.33 -0.33
CA THR A 4 8.74 -10.43 0.22
C THR A 4 9.19 -9.39 -0.81
N LYS A 5 9.44 -9.83 -2.04
CA LYS A 5 9.88 -8.93 -3.11
C LYS A 5 8.78 -7.96 -3.53
N VAL A 6 7.52 -8.40 -3.51
CA VAL A 6 6.38 -7.53 -3.80
C VAL A 6 6.29 -6.43 -2.74
N ARG A 7 6.36 -6.78 -1.45
CA ARG A 7 6.33 -5.78 -0.38
C ARG A 7 7.49 -4.81 -0.45
N GLU A 8 8.70 -5.31 -0.70
CA GLU A 8 9.89 -4.46 -0.85
C GLU A 8 9.73 -3.48 -2.02
N GLY A 9 9.21 -3.95 -3.14
CA GLY A 9 8.96 -3.10 -4.31
C GLY A 9 7.94 -2.01 -4.05
N ILE A 10 6.85 -2.33 -3.36
CA ILE A 10 5.85 -1.33 -2.97
C ILE A 10 6.47 -0.30 -2.03
N LYS A 11 7.23 -0.74 -1.05
CA LYS A 11 7.94 0.15 -0.13
C LYS A 11 8.86 1.10 -0.88
N LYS A 12 9.61 0.59 -1.84
CA LYS A 12 10.51 1.40 -2.67
C LYS A 12 9.73 2.45 -3.47
N ASN A 13 8.61 2.06 -4.07
CA ASN A 13 7.78 3.00 -4.82
C ASN A 13 7.21 4.09 -3.91
N LEU A 14 6.78 3.74 -2.71
CA LEU A 14 6.27 4.71 -1.75
C LEU A 14 7.34 5.66 -1.22
N SER A 15 8.60 5.28 -1.29
CA SER A 15 9.71 6.13 -0.82
C SER A 15 9.85 7.43 -1.64
N SER A 16 9.22 7.51 -2.80
CA SER A 16 9.19 8.73 -3.62
C SER A 16 8.36 9.84 -2.99
N ILE A 17 7.47 9.51 -2.05
CA ILE A 17 6.64 10.51 -1.35
C ILE A 17 7.44 11.09 -0.21
N GLN A 18 7.70 12.40 -0.29
CA GLN A 18 8.48 13.08 0.72
C GLN A 18 7.73 13.15 2.05
N GLY A 19 8.42 12.80 3.13
CA GLY A 19 7.86 12.87 4.47
C GLY A 19 6.99 11.69 4.88
N LEU A 20 6.77 10.73 3.99
CA LEU A 20 6.00 9.52 4.29
C LEU A 20 6.95 8.37 4.62
N ARG A 21 6.79 7.77 5.80
CA ARG A 21 7.51 6.55 6.16
C ARG A 21 6.73 5.34 5.69
N SER A 22 7.45 4.31 5.24
CA SER A 22 6.82 3.07 4.77
C SER A 22 7.33 1.91 5.61
N TYR A 23 6.43 1.04 6.03
CA TYR A 23 6.75 -0.16 6.79
C TYR A 23 6.22 -1.38 6.03
N ASP A 24 7.07 -2.36 5.80
CA ASP A 24 6.65 -3.63 5.17
C ASP A 24 6.09 -4.61 6.18
N ILE A 25 6.22 -4.32 7.47
CA ILE A 25 5.61 -5.04 8.58
C ILE A 25 5.07 -4.00 9.56
N MET A 26 3.95 -4.29 10.23
CA MET A 26 3.40 -3.38 11.23
C MET A 26 4.41 -3.16 12.36
N PRO A 27 4.88 -1.91 12.59
CA PRO A 27 5.77 -1.63 13.71
C PRO A 27 4.98 -1.54 15.02
N ASP A 28 5.68 -1.72 16.15
CA ASP A 28 5.06 -1.57 17.46
C ASP A 28 4.58 -0.14 17.70
N LEU A 29 5.37 0.83 17.25
CA LEU A 29 5.04 2.25 17.38
C LEU A 29 5.18 2.92 16.01
N PRO A 30 4.11 2.96 15.21
CA PRO A 30 4.16 3.66 13.93
C PRO A 30 4.33 5.16 14.14
N GLN A 31 5.09 5.80 13.25
CA GLN A 31 5.33 7.24 13.30
C GLN A 31 4.62 7.90 12.11
N PRO A 32 3.40 8.40 12.30
CA PRO A 32 2.66 9.06 11.22
C PRO A 32 3.32 10.38 10.79
N PRO A 33 3.15 10.78 9.54
CA PRO A 33 2.44 10.03 8.50
C PRO A 33 3.24 8.84 8.02
N CYS A 34 2.58 7.71 7.87
CA CYS A 34 3.25 6.49 7.42
C CYS A 34 2.31 5.60 6.62
N ALA A 35 2.91 4.71 5.86
CA ALA A 35 2.21 3.66 5.13
C ALA A 35 2.66 2.31 5.68
N VAL A 36 1.71 1.43 5.97
CA VAL A 36 1.96 0.07 6.44
C VAL A 36 1.48 -0.89 5.37
N ILE A 37 2.37 -1.74 4.89
CA ILE A 37 2.07 -2.69 3.84
C ILE A 37 1.58 -3.98 4.48
N GLY A 38 0.37 -4.40 4.11
CA GLY A 38 -0.24 -5.60 4.67
C GLY A 38 0.30 -6.88 4.05
N GLN A 39 -0.21 -7.99 4.54
CA GLN A 39 0.13 -9.30 4.01
C GLN A 39 -0.62 -9.56 2.70
N LEU A 40 -0.04 -10.41 1.86
CA LEU A 40 -0.62 -10.76 0.58
C LEU A 40 -1.50 -11.99 0.71
N ASP A 41 -2.67 -11.92 0.07
CA ASP A 41 -3.53 -13.08 -0.13
C ASP A 41 -3.37 -13.53 -1.57
N PHE A 42 -3.01 -14.79 -1.77
CA PHE A 42 -2.74 -15.33 -3.10
C PHE A 42 -3.92 -16.15 -3.62
N THR A 43 -4.18 -15.95 -4.92
CA THR A 43 -5.00 -16.86 -5.71
C THR A 43 -4.07 -17.47 -6.76
N PHE A 44 -3.87 -18.76 -6.69
CA PHE A 44 -2.94 -19.45 -7.57
C PHE A 44 -3.62 -19.94 -8.84
N ASP A 45 -2.84 -20.05 -9.90
CA ASP A 45 -3.25 -20.71 -11.14
C ASP A 45 -4.53 -20.11 -11.73
N LEU A 46 -4.49 -18.79 -12.02
CA LEU A 46 -5.65 -18.08 -12.58
C LEU A 46 -6.05 -18.59 -13.97
N ASN A 47 -5.11 -19.20 -14.69
CA ASN A 47 -5.41 -19.74 -16.01
C ASN A 47 -5.22 -21.25 -16.04
N ASN A 48 -5.80 -21.88 -17.05
CA ASN A 48 -5.76 -23.33 -17.17
C ASN A 48 -4.37 -23.90 -17.41
N SER A 49 -3.46 -23.10 -17.95
CA SER A 49 -2.08 -23.52 -18.18
C SER A 49 -1.17 -23.38 -16.98
N ARG A 50 -1.69 -22.86 -15.86
CA ARG A 50 -0.95 -22.59 -14.62
C ARG A 50 0.27 -21.72 -14.86
N GLY A 51 0.51 -20.73 -14.14
CA GLY A 51 1.67 -19.87 -14.31
C GLY A 51 1.35 -18.41 -14.07
N LEU A 52 0.08 -18.12 -13.81
CA LEU A 52 -0.33 -16.78 -13.43
C LEU A 52 -0.99 -16.83 -12.05
N ASP A 53 -0.41 -16.08 -11.12
CA ASP A 53 -0.96 -15.92 -9.78
C ASP A 53 -1.45 -14.50 -9.59
N GLN A 54 -2.42 -14.34 -8.72
CA GLN A 54 -2.93 -13.06 -8.29
C GLN A 54 -2.72 -12.91 -6.80
N ALA A 55 -2.24 -11.74 -6.38
CA ALA A 55 -2.14 -11.40 -4.98
C ALA A 55 -2.94 -10.15 -4.70
N ASN A 56 -3.65 -10.16 -3.59
CA ASN A 56 -4.35 -8.99 -3.08
C ASN A 56 -3.70 -8.58 -1.76
N LEU A 57 -3.54 -7.29 -1.56
CA LEU A 57 -3.02 -6.77 -0.32
C LEU A 57 -3.60 -5.39 -0.06
N ASP A 58 -3.51 -4.98 1.19
CA ASP A 58 -3.91 -3.65 1.61
C ASP A 58 -2.69 -2.86 2.05
N VAL A 59 -2.68 -1.57 1.71
CA VAL A 59 -1.70 -0.61 2.23
C VAL A 59 -2.48 0.40 3.06
N TYR A 60 -2.12 0.54 4.32
CA TYR A 60 -2.76 1.47 5.24
C TYR A 60 -1.92 2.74 5.34
N VAL A 61 -2.53 3.89 5.07
CA VAL A 61 -1.87 5.18 5.27
C VAL A 61 -2.45 5.82 6.52
N LEU A 62 -1.60 6.07 7.49
CA LEU A 62 -1.97 6.56 8.82
C LEU A 62 -1.52 8.01 8.98
N VAL A 63 -2.36 8.84 9.58
CA VAL A 63 -2.01 10.20 9.96
C VAL A 63 -2.34 10.44 11.43
N GLN A 64 -1.58 11.36 12.04
CA GLN A 64 -1.85 11.76 13.41
C GLN A 64 -3.13 12.60 13.50
N ARG A 65 -3.88 12.37 14.56
CA ARG A 65 -5.15 13.03 14.81
C ARG A 65 -4.95 14.23 15.72
N PHE A 66 -4.37 15.32 15.18
CA PHE A 66 -4.25 16.57 15.93
C PHE A 66 -5.59 17.28 16.03
N SER A 67 -6.29 17.36 14.90
CA SER A 67 -7.67 17.79 14.80
C SER A 67 -8.27 16.99 13.64
N GLU A 68 -9.58 16.80 13.65
CA GLU A 68 -10.21 16.02 12.58
C GLU A 68 -10.03 16.68 11.22
N ARG A 69 -10.09 18.02 11.16
CA ARG A 69 -9.91 18.73 9.90
C ARG A 69 -8.48 18.61 9.37
N THR A 70 -7.49 18.81 10.22
CA THR A 70 -6.09 18.71 9.81
C THR A 70 -5.74 17.28 9.38
N ALA A 71 -6.23 16.30 10.11
CA ALA A 71 -6.02 14.90 9.76
C ALA A 71 -6.69 14.56 8.43
N GLN A 72 -7.91 15.04 8.20
CA GLN A 72 -8.62 14.80 6.95
C GLN A 72 -7.91 15.47 5.78
N ASP A 73 -7.45 16.70 5.93
CA ASP A 73 -6.70 17.40 4.88
C ASP A 73 -5.41 16.66 4.54
N ASN A 74 -4.71 16.14 5.55
CA ASN A 74 -3.51 15.34 5.34
C ASN A 74 -3.80 14.04 4.59
N LEU A 75 -4.92 13.37 4.91
CA LEU A 75 -5.32 12.17 4.19
C LEU A 75 -5.71 12.49 2.75
N ASP A 76 -6.41 13.59 2.53
CA ASP A 76 -6.90 13.97 1.20
C ASP A 76 -5.75 14.16 0.20
N LYS A 77 -4.63 14.73 0.64
CA LYS A 77 -3.49 14.92 -0.28
C LYS A 77 -2.89 13.60 -0.76
N TYR A 78 -2.99 12.55 0.05
CA TYR A 78 -2.53 11.21 -0.34
C TYR A 78 -3.55 10.47 -1.21
N LEU A 79 -4.81 10.89 -1.14
CA LEU A 79 -5.92 10.21 -1.82
C LEU A 79 -6.05 10.59 -3.29
N THR A 80 -5.55 11.76 -3.69
CA THR A 80 -5.65 12.20 -5.09
C THR A 80 -5.00 11.18 -6.02
N GLY A 81 -5.54 11.04 -7.24
CA GLY A 81 -5.05 10.04 -8.20
C GLY A 81 -3.76 10.42 -8.90
N SER A 82 -3.23 11.63 -8.67
CA SER A 82 -2.01 12.13 -9.28
C SER A 82 -1.33 13.13 -8.35
N GLY A 83 -0.07 13.47 -8.66
CA GLY A 83 0.70 14.45 -7.90
C GLY A 83 1.74 13.80 -6.99
N ASP A 84 2.56 14.65 -6.35
CA ASP A 84 3.74 14.21 -5.61
C ASP A 84 3.39 13.44 -4.34
N TYR A 85 2.19 13.63 -3.80
CA TYR A 85 1.75 12.96 -2.57
C TYR A 85 0.75 11.85 -2.84
N SER A 86 0.42 11.55 -4.09
CA SER A 86 -0.54 10.52 -4.42
C SER A 86 0.00 9.13 -4.12
N ILE A 87 -0.67 8.41 -3.25
CA ILE A 87 -0.32 7.01 -2.95
C ILE A 87 -0.50 6.14 -4.19
N LYS A 88 -1.63 6.33 -4.89
CA LYS A 88 -1.90 5.57 -6.11
C LYS A 88 -0.80 5.80 -7.15
N ALA A 89 -0.44 7.04 -7.43
CA ALA A 89 0.58 7.36 -8.42
C ALA A 89 1.95 6.80 -8.01
N ALA A 90 2.29 6.89 -6.72
CA ALA A 90 3.57 6.37 -6.22
C ALA A 90 3.65 4.85 -6.36
N ILE A 91 2.61 4.14 -5.94
CA ILE A 91 2.58 2.67 -6.03
C ILE A 91 2.64 2.22 -7.49
N GLU A 92 1.92 2.91 -8.38
CA GLU A 92 1.86 2.57 -9.80
C GLU A 92 3.02 3.14 -10.61
N SER A 93 3.98 3.81 -9.98
CA SER A 93 5.13 4.40 -10.69
C SER A 93 6.04 3.36 -11.31
N ASP A 94 6.09 2.16 -10.75
CA ASP A 94 6.76 1.00 -11.33
C ASP A 94 5.83 -0.20 -11.21
N LEU A 95 5.13 -0.51 -12.29
CA LEU A 95 4.11 -1.55 -12.30
C LEU A 95 4.66 -2.96 -12.13
N THR A 96 5.95 -3.15 -12.37
CA THR A 96 6.58 -4.47 -12.24
C THR A 96 7.28 -4.65 -10.89
N LEU A 97 7.33 -3.61 -10.07
CA LEU A 97 8.04 -3.61 -8.78
C LEU A 97 9.48 -4.11 -8.91
N GLY A 98 10.18 -3.60 -9.93
CA GLY A 98 11.56 -4.02 -10.20
C GLY A 98 11.69 -5.45 -10.72
N GLY A 99 10.63 -6.00 -11.29
CA GLY A 99 10.61 -7.36 -11.79
C GLY A 99 9.98 -8.38 -10.85
N ALA A 100 9.46 -7.93 -9.71
CA ALA A 100 8.84 -8.84 -8.72
C ALA A 100 7.46 -9.33 -9.16
N CYS A 101 6.82 -8.65 -10.10
CA CYS A 101 5.50 -9.02 -10.61
C CYS A 101 5.38 -8.61 -12.08
N ASN A 102 4.29 -9.03 -12.73
CA ASN A 102 4.01 -8.63 -14.11
C ASN A 102 3.35 -7.25 -14.17
N THR A 103 2.38 -7.01 -13.32
CA THR A 103 1.69 -5.72 -13.21
C THR A 103 0.95 -5.62 -11.89
N LEU A 104 0.57 -4.42 -11.52
CA LEU A 104 -0.24 -4.17 -10.34
C LEU A 104 -1.24 -3.05 -10.61
N ARG A 105 -2.25 -2.96 -9.76
CA ARG A 105 -3.24 -1.89 -9.82
C ARG A 105 -3.72 -1.57 -8.41
N VAL A 106 -3.83 -0.27 -8.12
CA VAL A 106 -4.55 0.21 -6.93
C VAL A 106 -6.02 0.31 -7.31
N THR A 107 -6.85 -0.54 -6.71
CA THR A 107 -8.24 -0.70 -7.13
C THR A 107 -9.20 0.19 -6.36
N SER A 108 -8.91 0.48 -5.09
CA SER A 108 -9.80 1.30 -4.27
C SER A 108 -9.06 1.85 -3.06
N ALA A 109 -9.68 2.84 -2.43
CA ALA A 109 -9.23 3.39 -1.15
C ALA A 109 -10.46 3.60 -0.27
N GLU A 110 -10.40 3.09 0.95
CA GLU A 110 -11.50 3.18 1.90
C GLU A 110 -11.04 3.89 3.16
N SER A 111 -11.85 4.85 3.63
CA SER A 111 -11.58 5.54 4.89
C SER A 111 -11.86 4.64 6.09
N GLY A 112 -11.17 4.92 7.18
CA GLY A 112 -11.37 4.17 8.40
C GLY A 112 -10.46 4.65 9.50
N THR A 113 -10.42 3.87 10.55
CA THR A 113 -9.49 4.07 11.65
C THR A 113 -8.60 2.85 11.79
N TYR A 114 -7.40 3.07 12.26
CA TYR A 114 -6.43 2.01 12.48
C TYR A 114 -5.98 2.06 13.93
N LEU A 115 -6.13 0.95 14.63
CA LEU A 115 -5.73 0.84 16.03
C LEU A 115 -4.36 0.20 16.11
N ALA A 116 -3.37 0.94 16.60
CA ALA A 116 -2.03 0.43 16.86
C ALA A 116 -1.77 0.54 18.36
N GLY A 117 -1.77 -0.61 19.05
CA GLY A 117 -1.76 -0.62 20.51
C GLY A 117 -3.01 0.06 21.04
N ASP A 118 -2.82 1.08 21.89
CA ASP A 118 -3.93 1.85 22.46
C ASP A 118 -4.23 3.14 21.70
N VAL A 119 -3.52 3.39 20.60
CA VAL A 119 -3.64 4.64 19.84
C VAL A 119 -4.45 4.40 18.57
N GLU A 120 -5.45 5.24 18.35
CA GLU A 120 -6.29 5.22 17.17
C GLU A 120 -5.84 6.28 16.19
N TYR A 121 -5.61 5.90 14.93
CA TYR A 121 -5.19 6.78 13.86
C TYR A 121 -6.27 6.87 12.79
N LEU A 122 -6.43 8.03 12.18
CA LEU A 122 -7.20 8.13 10.96
C LEU A 122 -6.41 7.53 9.82
N SER A 123 -7.07 6.77 8.95
CA SER A 123 -6.40 6.03 7.90
C SER A 123 -7.25 5.91 6.64
N TYR A 124 -6.55 5.65 5.53
CA TYR A 124 -7.15 5.09 4.33
C TYR A 124 -6.53 3.74 4.05
N ARG A 125 -7.37 2.78 3.69
CA ARG A 125 -6.94 1.45 3.27
C ARG A 125 -6.97 1.40 1.75
N TYR A 126 -5.81 1.31 1.14
CA TYR A 126 -5.69 1.15 -0.31
C TYR A 126 -5.63 -0.31 -0.65
N ARG A 127 -6.53 -0.76 -1.50
CA ARG A 127 -6.55 -2.13 -1.97
C ARG A 127 -5.78 -2.24 -3.27
N LEU A 128 -4.87 -3.21 -3.31
CA LEU A 128 -4.02 -3.46 -4.46
C LEU A 128 -4.24 -4.87 -4.95
N THR A 129 -4.20 -5.02 -6.27
CA THR A 129 -4.14 -6.33 -6.91
C THR A 129 -2.85 -6.40 -7.71
N VAL A 130 -2.12 -7.50 -7.54
CA VAL A 130 -0.83 -7.74 -8.16
C VAL A 130 -0.91 -9.06 -8.92
N TRP A 131 -0.47 -9.06 -10.17
CA TRP A 131 -0.42 -10.26 -11.00
C TRP A 131 1.02 -10.60 -11.30
N GLY A 132 1.38 -11.86 -11.18
CA GLY A 132 2.73 -12.31 -11.46
C GLY A 132 2.77 -13.77 -11.83
N GLN A 133 3.92 -14.19 -12.34
CA GLN A 133 4.12 -15.59 -12.69
C GLN A 133 4.24 -16.44 -11.44
N GLY A 134 3.62 -17.62 -11.47
CA GLY A 134 3.77 -18.62 -10.44
C GLY A 134 5.18 -19.18 -10.39
N GLU A 135 5.56 -19.65 -9.23
CA GLU A 135 6.85 -20.31 -9.02
C GLU A 135 6.77 -21.82 -9.12
#